data_012f0f6f2a26ee55305ffe608fbdfdca
#
_entry.id   012f0f6f2a26ee55305ffe608fbdfdca
#
_cell.length_a   1.000
_cell.length_b   1.000
_cell.length_c   1.000
_cell.angle_alpha   90.00
_cell.angle_beta   90.00
_cell.angle_gamma   90.00
#
_symmetry.space_group_name_H-M   'P 1'
#
loop_
_entity.id
_entity.type
_entity.pdbx_description
1 polymer ?
#
loop_
_entity_poly.entity_id
_entity_poly.type
_entity_poly.pdbx_seq_one_letter_code
_entity_poly.pdbx_strand_id
1 'polypeptide(L)'
;MERLYRKLEEYSRADYYPFHMPGHKRNSASVRGEFPLERDITEIEGFDNLHHPEDLLLEAQQNVAKLYGTRESFYSVNGSTAALLAAISAAVPRNGQILVARNCHKAVYHAIYLRNLKPAYIYPQMDSEWWINGGIFPDKVERCLAENPEIQAVLITSPTYDGVVSDVKEIAEIAHKYGVPLIVDEAHGAHFHFSNYFPASAAELGADLVIQSF
;
A
#
# COMPACT_ATOMS: atom_id res chain seq x y z
N MET A 1 -6.04 -8.61 -14.02
CA MET A 1 -6.61 -7.35 -14.56
C MET A 1 -7.18 -7.47 -15.97
N GLU A 2 -6.49 -8.13 -16.89
CA GLU A 2 -7.00 -8.32 -18.27
C GLU A 2 -8.39 -8.99 -18.30
N ARG A 3 -8.63 -9.99 -17.44
CA ARG A 3 -9.91 -10.68 -17.32
C ARG A 3 -11.05 -9.75 -16.88
N LEU A 4 -10.84 -8.90 -15.87
CA LEU A 4 -11.84 -7.92 -15.43
C LEU A 4 -12.15 -6.89 -16.53
N TYR A 5 -11.11 -6.35 -17.17
CA TYR A 5 -11.28 -5.37 -18.24
C TYR A 5 -12.10 -5.95 -19.40
N ARG A 6 -11.75 -7.15 -19.88
CA ARG A 6 -12.50 -7.83 -20.96
C ARG A 6 -13.95 -8.08 -20.60
N LYS A 7 -14.19 -8.55 -19.38
CA LYS A 7 -15.55 -8.81 -18.90
C LYS A 7 -16.39 -7.54 -18.81
N LEU A 8 -15.80 -6.42 -18.35
CA LEU A 8 -16.45 -5.11 -18.38
C LEU A 8 -16.73 -4.62 -19.80
N GLU A 9 -15.82 -4.88 -20.74
CA GLU A 9 -15.99 -4.53 -22.14
C GLU A 9 -17.11 -5.35 -22.79
N GLU A 10 -17.17 -6.66 -22.55
CA GLU A 10 -18.24 -7.54 -22.99
C GLU A 10 -19.59 -7.09 -22.42
N TYR A 11 -19.62 -6.80 -21.11
CA TYR A 11 -20.82 -6.30 -20.44
C TYR A 11 -21.29 -4.94 -21.01
N SER A 12 -20.35 -4.04 -21.33
CA SER A 12 -20.70 -2.74 -21.91
C SER A 12 -21.39 -2.82 -23.26
N ARG A 13 -21.09 -3.88 -24.04
CA ARG A 13 -21.66 -4.16 -25.36
C ARG A 13 -22.94 -5.00 -25.32
N ALA A 14 -23.25 -5.59 -24.16
CA ALA A 14 -24.42 -6.45 -24.00
C ALA A 14 -25.70 -5.60 -23.94
N ASP A 15 -26.75 -6.12 -24.54
CA ASP A 15 -28.09 -5.51 -24.55
C ASP A 15 -28.85 -5.81 -23.24
N TYR A 16 -28.26 -5.33 -22.11
CA TYR A 16 -28.86 -5.40 -20.79
C TYR A 16 -29.30 -4.02 -20.33
N TYR A 17 -30.50 -3.89 -19.83
CA TYR A 17 -30.91 -2.70 -19.10
C TYR A 17 -30.46 -2.81 -17.64
N PRO A 18 -29.62 -1.89 -17.15
CA PRO A 18 -29.02 -1.99 -15.82
C PRO A 18 -29.99 -1.59 -14.71
N PHE A 19 -30.66 -2.56 -14.08
CA PHE A 19 -31.51 -2.33 -12.91
C PHE A 19 -30.71 -2.15 -11.61
N HIS A 20 -29.42 -2.45 -11.64
CA HIS A 20 -28.50 -2.27 -10.50
C HIS A 20 -28.08 -0.79 -10.33
N MET A 21 -27.40 -0.49 -9.23
CA MET A 21 -26.66 0.77 -9.07
C MET A 21 -25.38 0.75 -9.94
N PRO A 22 -24.86 1.91 -10.38
CA PRO A 22 -25.34 3.28 -10.12
C PRO A 22 -26.65 3.64 -10.86
N GLY A 23 -27.30 4.71 -10.38
CA GLY A 23 -28.61 5.15 -10.87
C GLY A 23 -28.66 5.79 -12.26
N HIS A 24 -27.52 6.08 -12.91
CA HIS A 24 -27.46 6.73 -14.24
C HIS A 24 -28.00 5.85 -15.39
N LYS A 25 -28.11 4.54 -15.19
CA LYS A 25 -28.67 3.58 -16.15
C LYS A 25 -28.05 3.69 -17.56
N ARG A 26 -26.73 3.90 -17.65
CA ARG A 26 -25.99 4.15 -18.89
C ARG A 26 -26.45 5.41 -19.67
N ASN A 27 -27.23 6.28 -19.03
CA ASN A 27 -27.75 7.49 -19.66
C ASN A 27 -26.75 8.63 -19.56
N SER A 28 -26.02 8.88 -20.64
CA SER A 28 -25.05 9.97 -20.73
C SER A 28 -25.69 11.37 -20.82
N ALA A 29 -26.97 11.47 -21.14
CA ALA A 29 -27.65 12.77 -21.27
C ALA A 29 -27.77 13.51 -19.92
N SER A 30 -27.72 12.81 -18.80
CA SER A 30 -27.78 13.39 -17.45
C SER A 30 -26.43 13.78 -16.87
N VAL A 31 -25.32 13.48 -17.57
CA VAL A 31 -23.95 13.69 -17.06
C VAL A 31 -23.19 14.59 -18.01
N ARG A 32 -22.54 15.62 -17.47
CA ARG A 32 -21.65 16.48 -18.27
C ARG A 32 -20.26 15.83 -18.38
N GLY A 33 -19.78 15.64 -19.60
CA GLY A 33 -18.48 15.02 -19.90
C GLY A 33 -18.60 13.59 -20.43
N GLU A 34 -17.47 13.05 -20.88
CA GLU A 34 -17.34 11.68 -21.35
C GLU A 34 -16.93 10.78 -20.17
N PHE A 35 -17.87 9.97 -19.70
CA PHE A 35 -17.63 8.97 -18.66
C PHE A 35 -17.99 7.58 -19.19
N PRO A 36 -17.26 6.54 -18.81
CA PRO A 36 -17.52 5.16 -19.25
C PRO A 36 -18.70 4.53 -18.50
N LEU A 37 -19.88 5.19 -18.55
CA LEU A 37 -21.08 4.79 -17.80
C LEU A 37 -21.55 3.38 -18.12
N GLU A 38 -21.23 2.87 -19.30
CA GLU A 38 -21.54 1.51 -19.74
C GLU A 38 -20.76 0.44 -18.98
N ARG A 39 -19.64 0.84 -18.35
CA ARG A 39 -18.76 -0.04 -17.53
C ARG A 39 -18.85 0.25 -16.04
N ASP A 40 -19.64 1.26 -15.66
CA ASP A 40 -19.81 1.64 -14.26
C ASP A 40 -20.91 0.75 -13.65
N ILE A 41 -20.48 -0.13 -12.77
CA ILE A 41 -21.27 -1.16 -12.12
C ILE A 41 -21.02 -1.18 -10.62
N THR A 42 -21.87 -1.86 -9.89
CA THR A 42 -21.63 -2.29 -8.51
C THR A 42 -21.26 -3.77 -8.47
N GLU A 43 -21.32 -4.41 -7.32
CA GLU A 43 -21.10 -5.84 -7.10
C GLU A 43 -22.33 -6.64 -7.61
N ILE A 44 -22.40 -6.78 -8.92
CA ILE A 44 -23.44 -7.57 -9.61
C ILE A 44 -22.96 -8.99 -9.89
N GLU A 45 -23.89 -9.89 -10.16
CA GLU A 45 -23.60 -11.28 -10.48
C GLU A 45 -22.52 -11.40 -11.57
N GLY A 46 -21.50 -12.16 -11.27
CA GLY A 46 -20.36 -12.40 -12.14
C GLY A 46 -19.25 -11.36 -12.10
N PHE A 47 -19.35 -10.26 -11.32
CA PHE A 47 -18.31 -9.23 -11.27
C PHE A 47 -17.56 -9.13 -9.94
N ASP A 48 -17.91 -9.98 -8.96
CA ASP A 48 -17.23 -10.06 -7.68
C ASP A 48 -17.39 -8.79 -6.81
N ASN A 49 -16.87 -8.81 -5.60
CA ASN A 49 -16.91 -7.71 -4.65
C ASN A 49 -15.50 -7.47 -4.08
N LEU A 50 -14.95 -6.26 -4.23
CA LEU A 50 -13.60 -5.95 -3.79
C LEU A 50 -13.39 -6.13 -2.27
N HIS A 51 -14.44 -5.93 -1.46
CA HIS A 51 -14.38 -6.10 -0.01
C HIS A 51 -14.59 -7.55 0.46
N HIS A 52 -15.06 -8.42 -0.45
CA HIS A 52 -15.23 -9.85 -0.22
C HIS A 52 -14.98 -10.63 -1.52
N PRO A 53 -13.73 -10.63 -2.02
CA PRO A 53 -13.38 -11.20 -3.31
C PRO A 53 -13.46 -12.74 -3.26
N GLU A 54 -14.17 -13.34 -4.21
CA GLU A 54 -14.37 -14.80 -4.30
C GLU A 54 -14.01 -15.38 -5.68
N ASP A 55 -13.97 -14.56 -6.73
CA ASP A 55 -13.72 -15.00 -8.12
C ASP A 55 -12.62 -14.14 -8.80
N LEU A 56 -13.00 -13.29 -9.72
CA LEU A 56 -12.05 -12.60 -10.61
C LEU A 56 -11.17 -11.56 -9.89
N LEU A 57 -11.68 -10.92 -8.86
CA LEU A 57 -10.87 -10.01 -8.04
C LEU A 57 -9.91 -10.77 -7.13
N LEU A 58 -10.36 -11.89 -6.56
CA LEU A 58 -9.50 -12.79 -5.80
C LEU A 58 -8.37 -13.35 -6.68
N GLU A 59 -8.71 -13.84 -7.88
CA GLU A 59 -7.71 -14.33 -8.85
C GLU A 59 -6.69 -13.24 -9.21
N ALA A 60 -7.17 -12.01 -9.44
CA ALA A 60 -6.29 -10.88 -9.75
C ALA A 60 -5.34 -10.55 -8.59
N GLN A 61 -5.83 -10.53 -7.34
CA GLN A 61 -5.01 -10.34 -6.15
C GLN A 61 -3.98 -11.47 -5.98
N GLN A 62 -4.39 -12.72 -6.16
CA GLN A 62 -3.48 -13.86 -6.10
C GLN A 62 -2.38 -13.82 -7.18
N ASN A 63 -2.71 -13.34 -8.37
CA ASN A 63 -1.73 -13.17 -9.44
C ASN A 63 -0.70 -12.06 -9.11
N VAL A 64 -1.12 -10.97 -8.49
CA VAL A 64 -0.20 -9.94 -7.99
C VAL A 64 0.66 -10.49 -6.85
N ALA A 65 0.09 -11.23 -5.92
CA ALA A 65 0.85 -11.87 -4.84
C ALA A 65 1.95 -12.80 -5.40
N LYS A 66 1.61 -13.63 -6.39
CA LYS A 66 2.59 -14.50 -7.07
C LYS A 66 3.67 -13.70 -7.78
N LEU A 67 3.28 -12.61 -8.46
CA LEU A 67 4.20 -11.76 -9.21
C LEU A 67 5.24 -11.11 -8.29
N TYR A 68 4.84 -10.61 -7.13
CA TYR A 68 5.74 -9.97 -6.15
C TYR A 68 6.33 -10.93 -5.11
N GLY A 69 6.02 -12.24 -5.20
CA GLY A 69 6.51 -13.22 -4.23
C GLY A 69 5.97 -13.02 -2.82
N THR A 70 4.82 -12.38 -2.66
CA THR A 70 4.18 -12.14 -1.36
C THR A 70 3.16 -13.22 -1.03
N ARG A 71 2.82 -13.36 0.25
CA ARG A 71 1.80 -14.29 0.71
C ARG A 71 0.41 -13.92 0.19
N GLU A 72 0.08 -12.64 0.24
CA GLU A 72 -1.21 -12.08 -0.16
C GLU A 72 -1.01 -10.69 -0.75
N SER A 73 -1.94 -10.23 -1.58
CA SER A 73 -2.01 -8.84 -2.03
C SER A 73 -3.45 -8.35 -2.04
N PHE A 74 -3.63 -7.05 -1.83
CA PHE A 74 -4.94 -6.41 -1.72
C PHE A 74 -4.97 -5.15 -2.58
N TYR A 75 -6.02 -4.98 -3.37
CA TYR A 75 -6.25 -3.73 -4.09
C TYR A 75 -6.87 -2.68 -3.19
N SER A 76 -6.32 -1.47 -3.23
CA SER A 76 -6.90 -0.29 -2.61
C SER A 76 -7.31 0.71 -3.68
N VAL A 77 -8.60 1.03 -3.77
CA VAL A 77 -9.14 1.99 -4.76
C VAL A 77 -9.07 3.44 -4.30
N ASN A 78 -8.71 3.67 -3.04
CA ASN A 78 -8.54 5.01 -2.46
C ASN A 78 -7.07 5.41 -2.32
N GLY A 79 -6.21 4.89 -3.21
CA GLY A 79 -4.78 5.18 -3.28
C GLY A 79 -3.96 4.58 -2.14
N SER A 80 -2.63 4.76 -2.23
CA SER A 80 -1.68 4.33 -1.19
C SER A 80 -1.96 4.97 0.18
N THR A 81 -2.61 6.12 0.23
CA THR A 81 -3.09 6.72 1.48
C THR A 81 -4.00 5.76 2.26
N ALA A 82 -5.02 5.19 1.63
CA ALA A 82 -5.93 4.26 2.30
C ALA A 82 -5.22 2.94 2.64
N ALA A 83 -4.32 2.46 1.77
CA ALA A 83 -3.51 1.28 2.04
C ALA A 83 -2.60 1.46 3.26
N LEU A 84 -1.94 2.62 3.42
CA LEU A 84 -1.15 2.97 4.61
C LEU A 84 -2.00 3.00 5.89
N LEU A 85 -3.19 3.63 5.83
CA LEU A 85 -4.11 3.64 6.97
C LEU A 85 -4.52 2.22 7.38
N ALA A 86 -4.81 1.36 6.40
CA ALA A 86 -5.19 -0.04 6.64
C ALA A 86 -4.02 -0.84 7.22
N ALA A 87 -2.82 -0.75 6.64
CA ALA A 87 -1.63 -1.46 7.10
C ALA A 87 -1.26 -1.09 8.53
N ILE A 88 -1.21 0.21 8.86
CA ILE A 88 -0.94 0.67 10.22
C ILE A 88 -2.03 0.19 11.19
N SER A 89 -3.31 0.22 10.76
CA SER A 89 -4.43 -0.22 11.61
C SER A 89 -4.43 -1.72 11.88
N ALA A 90 -3.92 -2.51 10.94
CA ALA A 90 -3.75 -3.95 11.10
C ALA A 90 -2.56 -4.31 12.00
N ALA A 91 -1.44 -3.58 11.85
CA ALA A 91 -0.20 -3.86 12.58
C ALA A 91 -0.20 -3.33 14.03
N VAL A 92 -0.90 -2.21 14.30
CA VAL A 92 -0.85 -1.54 15.61
C VAL A 92 -2.25 -1.36 16.17
N PRO A 93 -2.54 -1.90 17.36
CA PRO A 93 -3.84 -1.70 18.02
C PRO A 93 -4.06 -0.22 18.37
N ARG A 94 -5.33 0.14 18.58
CA ARG A 94 -5.67 1.49 19.04
C ARG A 94 -4.95 1.82 20.35
N ASN A 95 -4.41 3.04 20.46
CA ASN A 95 -3.58 3.54 21.55
C ASN A 95 -2.19 2.86 21.67
N GLY A 96 -1.81 2.03 20.70
CA GLY A 96 -0.50 1.39 20.64
C GLY A 96 0.63 2.36 20.28
N GLN A 97 1.84 1.85 20.23
CA GLN A 97 3.04 2.63 19.91
C GLN A 97 3.67 2.15 18.59
N ILE A 98 4.11 3.10 17.78
CA ILE A 98 4.73 2.85 16.48
C ILE A 98 6.01 3.66 16.30
N LEU A 99 7.05 3.04 15.74
CA LEU A 99 8.27 3.73 15.30
C LEU A 99 8.08 4.18 13.85
N VAL A 100 8.25 5.47 13.58
CA VAL A 100 7.95 6.08 12.28
C VAL A 100 9.10 6.91 11.77
N ALA A 101 9.51 6.69 10.52
CA ALA A 101 10.43 7.58 9.82
C ALA A 101 9.82 8.98 9.68
N ARG A 102 10.55 10.02 10.10
CA ARG A 102 10.01 11.39 10.17
C ARG A 102 9.69 12.00 8.79
N ASN A 103 10.29 11.47 7.71
CA ASN A 103 10.03 11.84 6.33
C ASN A 103 8.89 11.04 5.67
N CYS A 104 8.06 10.35 6.45
CA CYS A 104 6.92 9.60 5.93
C CYS A 104 5.83 10.50 5.34
N HIS A 105 4.99 9.92 4.49
CA HIS A 105 3.85 10.61 3.91
C HIS A 105 2.82 11.00 5.00
N LYS A 106 2.10 12.10 4.77
CA LYS A 106 1.07 12.62 5.71
C LYS A 106 0.00 11.60 6.12
N ALA A 107 -0.27 10.59 5.29
CA ALA A 107 -1.19 9.49 5.62
C ALA A 107 -0.82 8.76 6.92
N VAL A 108 0.48 8.64 7.20
CA VAL A 108 0.97 8.02 8.44
C VAL A 108 0.57 8.83 9.67
N TYR A 109 0.69 10.16 9.60
CA TYR A 109 0.23 11.06 10.68
C TYR A 109 -1.29 11.01 10.85
N HIS A 110 -2.05 10.85 9.76
CA HIS A 110 -3.49 10.64 9.85
C HIS A 110 -3.83 9.33 10.54
N ALA A 111 -3.11 8.24 10.26
CA ALA A 111 -3.29 6.96 10.97
C ALA A 111 -2.97 7.10 12.46
N ILE A 112 -1.87 7.76 12.82
CA ILE A 112 -1.48 8.05 14.21
C ILE A 112 -2.63 8.79 14.93
N TYR A 113 -3.17 9.83 14.30
CA TYR A 113 -4.28 10.61 14.87
C TYR A 113 -5.56 9.78 15.01
N LEU A 114 -6.00 9.11 13.94
CA LEU A 114 -7.26 8.35 13.93
C LEU A 114 -7.24 7.16 14.89
N ARG A 115 -6.09 6.53 15.07
CA ARG A 115 -5.89 5.38 15.94
C ARG A 115 -5.44 5.76 17.34
N ASN A 116 -5.20 7.08 17.61
CA ASN A 116 -4.63 7.58 18.86
C ASN A 116 -3.32 6.88 19.23
N LEU A 117 -2.41 6.70 18.25
CA LEU A 117 -1.15 6.02 18.47
C LEU A 117 -0.14 6.95 19.16
N LYS A 118 0.82 6.34 19.84
CA LYS A 118 1.99 7.03 20.42
C LYS A 118 3.17 6.87 19.46
N PRO A 119 3.55 7.90 18.69
CA PRO A 119 4.67 7.78 17.76
C PRO A 119 6.00 7.97 18.48
N ALA A 120 6.95 7.06 18.22
CA ALA A 120 8.37 7.32 18.32
C ALA A 120 8.90 7.71 16.92
N TYR A 121 9.79 8.69 16.84
CA TYR A 121 10.28 9.17 15.55
C TYR A 121 11.74 8.84 15.35
N ILE A 122 12.05 8.36 14.13
CA ILE A 122 13.40 8.19 13.63
C ILE A 122 13.64 9.16 12.48
N TYR A 123 14.75 9.86 12.53
CA TYR A 123 15.10 10.88 11.54
C TYR A 123 16.00 10.29 10.47
N PRO A 124 15.69 10.52 9.17
CA PRO A 124 16.56 10.13 8.08
C PRO A 124 17.89 10.87 8.16
N GLN A 125 18.87 10.37 7.41
CA GLN A 125 20.06 11.16 7.12
C GLN A 125 19.65 12.41 6.35
N MET A 126 20.43 13.46 6.47
CA MET A 126 20.28 14.65 5.62
C MET A 126 21.55 14.76 4.77
N ASP A 127 21.36 14.74 3.45
CA ASP A 127 22.43 15.11 2.54
C ASP A 127 22.57 16.63 2.54
N SER A 128 23.74 17.12 2.96
CA SER A 128 23.98 18.54 3.12
C SER A 128 24.33 19.25 1.80
N GLU A 129 24.70 18.51 0.77
CA GLU A 129 25.04 19.05 -0.55
C GLU A 129 23.75 19.29 -1.36
N TRP A 130 22.86 18.28 -1.36
CA TRP A 130 21.63 18.30 -2.16
C TRP A 130 20.39 18.70 -1.37
N TRP A 131 20.50 18.79 -0.04
CA TRP A 131 19.39 19.11 0.87
C TRP A 131 18.20 18.16 0.76
N ILE A 132 18.48 16.87 0.52
CA ILE A 132 17.47 15.82 0.43
C ILE A 132 17.53 14.88 1.63
N ASN A 133 16.41 14.22 1.89
CA ASN A 133 16.37 13.16 2.90
C ASN A 133 17.06 11.91 2.38
N GLY A 134 18.04 11.41 3.12
CA GLY A 134 18.67 10.12 2.90
C GLY A 134 17.88 8.97 3.47
N GLY A 135 18.51 7.80 3.56
CA GLY A 135 17.93 6.59 4.13
C GLY A 135 17.85 6.63 5.66
N ILE A 136 17.17 5.64 6.21
CA ILE A 136 17.14 5.36 7.64
C ILE A 136 18.30 4.42 7.98
N PHE A 137 19.04 4.73 9.02
CA PHE A 137 20.13 3.87 9.53
C PHE A 137 19.56 2.71 10.35
N PRO A 138 19.95 1.45 10.06
CA PRO A 138 19.51 0.29 10.83
C PRO A 138 19.86 0.34 12.33
N ASP A 139 21.06 0.82 12.67
CA ASP A 139 21.51 0.97 14.07
C ASP A 139 20.64 1.92 14.90
N LYS A 140 20.09 2.94 14.25
CA LYS A 140 19.12 3.85 14.91
C LYS A 140 17.77 3.17 15.15
N VAL A 141 17.32 2.30 14.21
CA VAL A 141 16.11 1.49 14.41
C VAL A 141 16.31 0.57 15.60
N GLU A 142 17.43 -0.17 15.65
CA GLU A 142 17.75 -1.09 16.74
C GLU A 142 17.77 -0.37 18.09
N ARG A 143 18.44 0.78 18.17
CA ARG A 143 18.47 1.59 19.39
C ARG A 143 17.08 2.01 19.84
N CYS A 144 16.25 2.54 18.92
CA CYS A 144 14.90 2.97 19.26
C CYS A 144 14.05 1.81 19.78
N LEU A 145 14.16 0.62 19.19
CA LEU A 145 13.44 -0.57 19.63
C LEU A 145 13.93 -1.06 21.00
N ALA A 146 15.23 -1.06 21.23
CA ALA A 146 15.82 -1.44 22.53
C ALA A 146 15.39 -0.50 23.66
N GLU A 147 15.31 0.81 23.39
CA GLU A 147 14.91 1.82 24.38
C GLU A 147 13.40 1.88 24.60
N ASN A 148 12.57 1.36 23.65
CA ASN A 148 11.12 1.46 23.69
C ASN A 148 10.46 0.10 23.40
N PRO A 149 10.43 -0.82 24.36
CA PRO A 149 9.89 -2.17 24.17
C PRO A 149 8.37 -2.22 23.89
N GLU A 150 7.66 -1.11 24.06
CA GLU A 150 6.24 -0.97 23.77
C GLU A 150 5.94 -0.73 22.28
N ILE A 151 6.96 -0.53 21.44
CA ILE A 151 6.78 -0.35 19.98
C ILE A 151 6.26 -1.65 19.38
N GLN A 152 5.21 -1.56 18.58
CA GLN A 152 4.49 -2.69 18.01
C GLN A 152 4.65 -2.82 16.49
N ALA A 153 5.19 -1.80 15.83
CA ALA A 153 5.56 -1.84 14.41
C ALA A 153 6.61 -0.77 14.09
N VAL A 154 7.38 -1.00 13.05
CA VAL A 154 8.27 -0.03 12.43
C VAL A 154 7.70 0.38 11.07
N LEU A 155 7.69 1.68 10.76
CA LEU A 155 7.30 2.19 9.44
C LEU A 155 8.38 3.09 8.85
N ILE A 156 8.83 2.76 7.65
CA ILE A 156 9.77 3.56 6.87
C ILE A 156 9.21 3.84 5.47
N THR A 157 9.74 4.86 4.80
CA THR A 157 9.49 5.15 3.39
C THR A 157 10.77 4.83 2.60
N SER A 158 10.68 3.88 1.68
CA SER A 158 11.80 3.45 0.83
C SER A 158 11.27 2.87 -0.49
N PRO A 159 11.57 3.50 -1.65
CA PRO A 159 12.37 4.71 -1.78
C PRO A 159 11.68 5.96 -1.23
N THR A 160 12.47 6.99 -0.89
CA THR A 160 11.96 8.32 -0.59
C THR A 160 11.41 8.98 -1.86
N TYR A 161 10.76 10.16 -1.72
CA TYR A 161 10.31 10.95 -2.87
C TYR A 161 11.48 11.29 -3.83
N ASP A 162 12.68 11.49 -3.29
CA ASP A 162 13.89 11.81 -4.04
C ASP A 162 14.60 10.57 -4.61
N GLY A 163 14.05 9.37 -4.39
CA GLY A 163 14.57 8.11 -4.91
C GLY A 163 15.64 7.43 -4.03
N VAL A 164 15.84 7.89 -2.81
CA VAL A 164 16.83 7.29 -1.88
C VAL A 164 16.24 6.06 -1.20
N VAL A 165 16.96 4.94 -1.22
CA VAL A 165 16.58 3.69 -0.57
C VAL A 165 17.30 3.51 0.76
N SER A 166 16.63 2.89 1.72
CA SER A 166 17.19 2.42 2.99
C SER A 166 17.64 0.97 2.88
N ASP A 167 18.49 0.51 3.79
CA ASP A 167 18.78 -0.93 3.94
C ASP A 167 17.56 -1.63 4.57
N VAL A 168 16.56 -1.89 3.72
CA VAL A 168 15.29 -2.51 4.13
C VAL A 168 15.55 -3.89 4.73
N LYS A 169 16.51 -4.65 4.17
CA LYS A 169 16.80 -6.01 4.65
C LYS A 169 17.29 -6.00 6.10
N GLU A 170 18.31 -5.20 6.39
CA GLU A 170 18.85 -5.11 7.75
C GLU A 170 17.82 -4.55 8.72
N ILE A 171 17.02 -3.56 8.30
CA ILE A 171 15.91 -3.03 9.12
C ILE A 171 14.85 -4.09 9.41
N ALA A 172 14.50 -4.94 8.43
CA ALA A 172 13.56 -6.04 8.62
C ALA A 172 14.10 -7.08 9.63
N GLU A 173 15.36 -7.49 9.47
CA GLU A 173 16.04 -8.42 10.39
C GLU A 173 16.03 -7.88 11.82
N ILE A 174 16.29 -6.59 12.00
CA ILE A 174 16.24 -5.92 13.30
C ILE A 174 14.80 -5.91 13.84
N ALA A 175 13.82 -5.46 13.07
CA ALA A 175 12.42 -5.45 13.50
C ALA A 175 11.96 -6.82 13.97
N HIS A 176 12.26 -7.87 13.20
CA HIS A 176 11.93 -9.25 13.53
C HIS A 176 12.64 -9.76 14.79
N LYS A 177 13.91 -9.37 15.01
CA LYS A 177 14.64 -9.67 16.25
C LYS A 177 13.90 -9.16 17.49
N TYR A 178 13.23 -8.02 17.38
CA TYR A 178 12.39 -7.44 18.44
C TYR A 178 10.93 -7.89 18.39
N GLY A 179 10.57 -8.79 17.47
CA GLY A 179 9.23 -9.36 17.36
C GLY A 179 8.17 -8.40 16.84
N VAL A 180 8.57 -7.36 16.10
CA VAL A 180 7.66 -6.35 15.53
C VAL A 180 7.70 -6.37 14.01
N PRO A 181 6.57 -6.13 13.31
CA PRO A 181 6.53 -6.08 11.85
C PRO A 181 7.15 -4.80 11.31
N LEU A 182 7.74 -4.91 10.11
CA LEU A 182 8.20 -3.79 9.29
C LEU A 182 7.15 -3.45 8.22
N ILE A 183 6.69 -2.21 8.22
CA ILE A 183 5.83 -1.62 7.20
C ILE A 183 6.69 -0.74 6.31
N VAL A 184 6.69 -0.97 5.00
CA VAL A 184 7.43 -0.14 4.03
C VAL A 184 6.45 0.56 3.10
N ASP A 185 6.48 1.89 3.13
CA ASP A 185 5.87 2.70 2.09
C ASP A 185 6.80 2.72 0.87
N GLU A 186 6.51 1.83 -0.07
CA GLU A 186 7.21 1.65 -1.35
C GLU A 186 6.37 2.22 -2.51
N ALA A 187 5.56 3.26 -2.26
CA ALA A 187 4.68 3.85 -3.29
C ALA A 187 5.45 4.29 -4.55
N HIS A 188 6.71 4.66 -4.43
CA HIS A 188 7.58 5.05 -5.54
C HIS A 188 8.46 3.90 -6.07
N GLY A 189 8.37 2.70 -5.53
CA GLY A 189 9.23 1.55 -5.85
C GLY A 189 8.52 0.34 -6.48
N ALA A 190 7.25 0.45 -6.87
CA ALA A 190 6.48 -0.67 -7.44
C ALA A 190 7.15 -1.33 -8.65
N HIS A 191 7.99 -0.62 -9.38
CA HIS A 191 8.73 -1.12 -10.54
C HIS A 191 10.04 -1.87 -10.18
N PHE A 192 10.49 -1.85 -8.94
CA PHE A 192 11.78 -2.43 -8.53
C PHE A 192 11.88 -3.93 -8.86
N HIS A 193 10.83 -4.67 -8.60
CA HIS A 193 10.77 -6.10 -8.87
C HIS A 193 11.01 -6.50 -10.35
N PHE A 194 10.79 -5.58 -11.31
CA PHE A 194 10.76 -5.92 -12.74
C PHE A 194 12.09 -5.74 -13.46
N SER A 195 13.15 -5.31 -12.79
CA SER A 195 14.46 -5.14 -13.42
C SER A 195 15.60 -5.20 -12.43
N ASN A 196 16.64 -5.98 -12.73
CA ASN A 196 17.89 -6.03 -11.96
C ASN A 196 18.68 -4.71 -11.97
N TYR A 197 18.22 -3.70 -12.70
CA TYR A 197 18.79 -2.35 -12.66
C TYR A 197 18.42 -1.62 -11.37
N PHE A 198 17.27 -1.94 -10.81
CA PHE A 198 16.78 -1.35 -9.57
C PHE A 198 17.18 -2.19 -8.35
N PRO A 199 17.14 -1.62 -7.14
CA PRO A 199 17.22 -2.41 -5.91
C PRO A 199 16.11 -3.46 -5.83
N ALA A 200 16.31 -4.50 -5.02
CA ALA A 200 15.26 -5.46 -4.72
C ALA A 200 14.08 -4.76 -4.01
N SER A 201 12.85 -5.24 -4.25
CA SER A 201 11.67 -4.66 -3.61
C SER A 201 11.66 -4.96 -2.11
N ALA A 202 10.95 -4.14 -1.34
CA ALA A 202 10.81 -4.32 0.10
C ALA A 202 10.21 -5.68 0.47
N ALA A 203 9.34 -6.24 -0.39
CA ALA A 203 8.77 -7.57 -0.21
C ALA A 203 9.87 -8.67 -0.27
N GLU A 204 10.80 -8.57 -1.20
CA GLU A 204 11.93 -9.51 -1.33
C GLU A 204 12.93 -9.35 -0.18
N LEU A 205 13.02 -8.15 0.40
CA LEU A 205 13.95 -7.81 1.48
C LEU A 205 13.40 -8.10 2.88
N GLY A 206 12.20 -8.70 2.98
CA GLY A 206 11.65 -9.19 4.24
C GLY A 206 10.68 -8.23 4.96
N ALA A 207 10.20 -7.17 4.31
CA ALA A 207 9.13 -6.36 4.87
C ALA A 207 7.83 -7.17 4.99
N ASP A 208 7.09 -6.98 6.10
CA ASP A 208 5.86 -7.70 6.39
C ASP A 208 4.64 -7.09 5.67
N LEU A 209 4.63 -5.77 5.53
CA LEU A 209 3.59 -5.01 4.83
C LEU A 209 4.24 -4.02 3.89
N VAL A 210 3.92 -4.11 2.61
CA VAL A 210 4.47 -3.23 1.57
C VAL A 210 3.34 -2.50 0.87
N ILE A 211 3.42 -1.19 0.80
CA ILE A 211 2.44 -0.34 0.13
C ILE A 211 3.04 0.16 -1.17
N GLN A 212 2.40 -0.16 -2.30
CA GLN A 212 2.83 0.25 -3.63
C GLN A 212 1.73 1.05 -4.34
N SER A 213 2.13 1.83 -5.34
CA SER A 213 1.23 2.58 -6.22
C SER A 213 1.58 2.30 -7.68
N PHE A 214 0.58 1.97 -8.47
CA PHE A 214 0.72 1.67 -9.90
C PHE A 214 0.23 2.84 -10.75
#